data_f41ba4b64d1f4813733e2d9165bce050
#
_entry.id   f41ba4b64d1f4813733e2d9165bce050
#
_cell.length_a   1.000
_cell.length_b   1.000
_cell.length_c   1.000
_cell.angle_alpha   90.00
_cell.angle_beta   90.00
_cell.angle_gamma   90.00
#
_symmetry.space_group_name_H-M   'P 1'
#
loop_
_entity.id
_entity.type
_entity.pdbx_description
1 polymer ?
#
loop_
_entity_poly.entity_id
_entity_poly.type
_entity_poly.pdbx_seq_one_letter_code
_entity_poly.pdbx_strand_id
1 'polypeptide(L)'
;MRKTINILFFVVSFLLLNSCSKDEKELLAVESNRIDNLHAPQTSDYSTNPPSVSGDFVKFNFSSGGITTDSSDWDIAFRGTTIAVNGGSETGTNGEPARNGNAAAYIIEDVFGNVNSVTESAFVQDGSSGFAIPTGSGNGWYNYDFRTNQVSPITGKVLVFRTADGFYAKVEILSYYKDLDPSNLENARYYTFNYVYQPNEGETSFE
;
A
#
# COMPACT_ATOMS: atom_id res chain seq x y z
N MET A 1 57.77 -37.41 -65.23
CA MET A 1 56.79 -37.80 -64.22
C MET A 1 56.64 -36.69 -63.20
N ARG A 2 55.60 -35.88 -63.33
CA ARG A 2 55.29 -34.78 -62.37
C ARG A 2 54.13 -35.24 -61.51
N LYS A 3 54.32 -35.37 -60.22
CA LYS A 3 53.26 -35.69 -59.24
C LYS A 3 52.64 -34.34 -58.79
N THR A 4 51.37 -34.18 -59.09
CA THR A 4 50.52 -33.11 -58.60
C THR A 4 50.00 -33.47 -57.21
N ILE A 5 50.34 -32.62 -56.19
CA ILE A 5 49.81 -32.74 -54.85
C ILE A 5 48.57 -31.85 -54.77
N ASN A 6 47.38 -32.45 -54.55
CA ASN A 6 46.13 -31.72 -54.26
C ASN A 6 46.08 -31.43 -52.78
N ILE A 7 46.18 -30.15 -52.43
CA ILE A 7 45.94 -29.65 -51.09
C ILE A 7 44.47 -29.35 -50.92
N LEU A 8 43.81 -30.16 -50.08
CA LEU A 8 42.41 -29.99 -49.74
C LEU A 8 42.33 -28.95 -48.58
N PHE A 9 41.78 -27.77 -48.90
CA PHE A 9 41.57 -26.70 -47.88
C PHE A 9 40.28 -26.99 -47.13
N PHE A 10 40.39 -27.37 -45.83
CA PHE A 10 39.28 -27.58 -44.94
C PHE A 10 38.94 -26.24 -44.28
N VAL A 11 37.88 -25.57 -44.74
CA VAL A 11 37.37 -24.34 -44.12
C VAL A 11 36.51 -24.76 -42.94
N VAL A 12 37.06 -24.63 -41.70
CA VAL A 12 36.28 -24.76 -40.47
C VAL A 12 35.52 -23.47 -40.25
N SER A 13 34.22 -23.46 -40.54
CA SER A 13 33.32 -22.37 -40.21
C SER A 13 33.02 -22.38 -38.71
N PHE A 14 33.63 -21.45 -37.96
CA PHE A 14 33.38 -21.25 -36.53
C PHE A 14 32.09 -20.46 -36.38
N LEU A 15 30.99 -21.14 -36.13
CA LEU A 15 29.71 -20.52 -35.75
C LEU A 15 29.83 -20.00 -34.34
N LEU A 16 30.05 -18.69 -34.19
CA LEU A 16 29.91 -17.97 -32.92
C LEU A 16 28.43 -17.95 -32.55
N LEU A 17 28.00 -18.85 -31.69
CA LEU A 17 26.72 -18.77 -30.99
C LEU A 17 26.85 -17.62 -29.99
N ASN A 18 26.38 -16.43 -30.36
CA ASN A 18 26.08 -15.35 -29.43
C ASN A 18 24.88 -15.83 -28.59
N SER A 19 25.16 -16.51 -27.47
CA SER A 19 24.20 -16.70 -26.42
C SER A 19 23.99 -15.34 -25.76
N CYS A 20 22.94 -14.63 -26.15
CA CYS A 20 22.44 -13.49 -25.43
C CYS A 20 21.71 -14.08 -24.19
N SER A 21 22.43 -14.26 -23.08
CA SER A 21 21.79 -14.41 -21.78
C SER A 21 21.13 -13.07 -21.47
N LYS A 22 19.81 -12.98 -21.59
CA LYS A 22 19.07 -11.96 -20.85
C LYS A 22 19.35 -12.27 -19.40
N ASP A 23 20.03 -11.37 -18.70
CA ASP A 23 20.05 -11.38 -17.24
C ASP A 23 18.60 -11.17 -16.80
N GLU A 24 17.86 -12.26 -16.55
CA GLU A 24 16.57 -12.18 -15.89
C GLU A 24 16.87 -11.64 -14.49
N LYS A 25 16.34 -10.45 -14.20
CA LYS A 25 16.43 -9.82 -12.87
C LYS A 25 15.77 -10.80 -11.89
N GLU A 26 16.54 -11.32 -10.94
CA GLU A 26 15.99 -12.15 -9.89
C GLU A 26 15.01 -11.32 -9.06
N LEU A 27 13.76 -11.80 -8.98
CA LEU A 27 12.73 -11.12 -8.23
C LEU A 27 12.93 -11.35 -6.72
N LEU A 28 12.76 -10.28 -5.95
CA LEU A 28 12.71 -10.35 -4.51
C LEU A 28 11.39 -11.02 -4.08
N ALA A 29 11.44 -11.75 -2.97
CA ALA A 29 10.23 -12.34 -2.42
C ALA A 29 9.24 -11.26 -1.96
N VAL A 30 7.96 -11.51 -2.18
CA VAL A 30 6.88 -10.70 -1.65
C VAL A 30 6.88 -10.74 -0.12
N GLU A 31 6.72 -9.59 0.52
CA GLU A 31 6.82 -9.45 1.98
C GLU A 31 5.44 -9.48 2.62
N SER A 32 5.23 -10.38 3.58
CA SER A 32 4.01 -10.47 4.38
C SER A 32 4.31 -10.11 5.83
N ASN A 33 3.65 -9.07 6.33
CA ASN A 33 3.91 -8.51 7.64
C ASN A 33 2.61 -8.18 8.39
N ARG A 34 2.73 -8.00 9.70
CA ARG A 34 1.67 -7.52 10.58
C ARG A 34 2.15 -6.33 11.38
N ILE A 35 1.32 -5.33 11.48
CA ILE A 35 1.51 -4.17 12.36
C ILE A 35 0.51 -4.26 13.50
N ASP A 36 0.99 -4.16 14.71
CA ASP A 36 0.16 -4.15 15.91
C ASP A 36 0.21 -2.76 16.58
N ASN A 37 -0.97 -2.26 16.97
CA ASN A 37 -1.11 -1.06 17.78
C ASN A 37 -0.51 0.23 17.17
N LEU A 38 -0.58 0.43 15.85
CA LEU A 38 -0.22 1.71 15.25
C LEU A 38 -1.20 2.78 15.77
N HIS A 39 -0.70 3.70 16.59
CA HIS A 39 -1.53 4.76 17.17
C HIS A 39 -1.76 5.90 16.15
N ALA A 40 -3.01 6.19 15.85
CA ALA A 40 -3.48 7.24 14.94
C ALA A 40 -4.28 8.31 15.70
N PRO A 41 -3.64 9.19 16.48
CA PRO A 41 -4.32 10.13 17.38
C PRO A 41 -5.19 11.11 16.59
N GLN A 42 -6.30 11.52 17.22
CA GLN A 42 -7.19 12.55 16.72
C GLN A 42 -7.80 13.29 17.89
N THR A 43 -7.89 14.61 17.82
CA THR A 43 -8.69 15.44 18.70
C THR A 43 -9.93 15.91 17.96
N SER A 44 -11.10 15.82 18.59
CA SER A 44 -12.37 16.29 18.07
C SER A 44 -12.88 17.46 18.91
N ASP A 45 -13.24 18.55 18.25
CA ASP A 45 -13.89 19.70 18.90
C ASP A 45 -15.37 19.75 18.48
N TYR A 46 -16.23 19.45 19.44
CA TYR A 46 -17.68 19.44 19.28
C TYR A 46 -18.33 20.81 19.57
N SER A 47 -17.53 21.83 19.90
CA SER A 47 -18.03 23.19 20.08
C SER A 47 -18.35 23.89 18.73
N THR A 48 -17.86 23.35 17.63
CA THR A 48 -18.10 23.82 16.27
C THR A 48 -19.19 22.99 15.58
N ASN A 49 -19.87 23.59 14.59
CA ASN A 49 -20.86 22.89 13.77
C ASN A 49 -20.57 23.09 12.27
N PRO A 50 -20.13 22.08 11.51
CA PRO A 50 -19.90 20.70 11.99
C PRO A 50 -18.72 20.60 12.97
N PRO A 51 -18.63 19.51 13.76
CA PRO A 51 -17.47 19.26 14.61
C PRO A 51 -16.17 19.26 13.82
N SER A 52 -15.14 19.92 14.36
CA SER A 52 -13.84 19.94 13.72
C SER A 52 -12.92 18.85 14.29
N VAL A 53 -11.99 18.38 13.48
CA VAL A 53 -10.97 17.40 13.84
C VAL A 53 -9.58 17.99 13.66
N SER A 54 -8.65 17.64 14.55
CA SER A 54 -7.26 18.06 14.50
C SER A 54 -6.33 16.93 14.98
N GLY A 55 -5.04 17.20 14.93
CA GLY A 55 -3.98 16.24 15.22
C GLY A 55 -3.21 15.88 13.97
N ASP A 56 -1.97 15.44 14.17
CA ASP A 56 -1.09 15.07 13.06
C ASP A 56 -1.43 13.69 12.51
N PHE A 57 -1.26 13.53 11.21
CA PHE A 57 -1.31 12.24 10.58
C PHE A 57 -0.03 11.44 10.88
N VAL A 58 -0.19 10.20 11.29
CA VAL A 58 0.92 9.25 11.50
C VAL A 58 1.22 8.56 10.18
N LYS A 59 2.37 8.87 9.61
CA LYS A 59 2.81 8.36 8.31
C LYS A 59 3.41 6.97 8.43
N PHE A 60 3.18 6.15 7.42
CA PHE A 60 3.68 4.77 7.33
C PHE A 60 4.29 4.54 5.94
N ASN A 61 5.39 3.79 5.91
CA ASN A 61 6.06 3.38 4.68
C ASN A 61 6.07 1.85 4.60
N PHE A 62 5.58 1.28 3.50
CA PHE A 62 5.46 -0.16 3.32
C PHE A 62 6.80 -0.85 3.16
N SER A 63 7.76 -0.21 2.48
CA SER A 63 9.07 -0.83 2.22
C SER A 63 9.93 -0.94 3.48
N SER A 64 9.83 0.02 4.40
CA SER A 64 10.48 -0.05 5.70
C SER A 64 9.66 -0.81 6.75
N GLY A 65 8.38 -1.05 6.47
CA GLY A 65 7.45 -1.72 7.38
C GLY A 65 7.17 -0.94 8.66
N GLY A 66 7.23 0.41 8.62
CA GLY A 66 7.18 1.20 9.83
C GLY A 66 6.64 2.62 9.69
N ILE A 67 6.47 3.24 10.87
CA ILE A 67 6.15 4.66 10.97
C ILE A 67 7.37 5.49 10.57
N THR A 68 7.13 6.53 9.80
CA THR A 68 8.16 7.48 9.39
C THR A 68 7.79 8.91 9.80
N THR A 69 8.78 9.72 10.12
CA THR A 69 8.65 11.17 10.33
C THR A 69 9.09 11.96 9.13
N ASP A 70 9.65 11.30 8.10
CA ASP A 70 10.06 11.96 6.87
C ASP A 70 8.87 12.62 6.18
N SER A 71 9.10 13.79 5.59
CA SER A 71 8.06 14.55 4.91
C SER A 71 7.70 14.01 3.53
N SER A 72 8.61 13.26 2.91
CA SER A 72 8.50 12.74 1.55
C SER A 72 8.47 11.22 1.46
N ASP A 73 9.15 10.52 2.35
CA ASP A 73 9.27 9.06 2.35
C ASP A 73 8.14 8.40 3.17
N TRP A 74 6.93 8.41 2.62
CA TRP A 74 5.77 7.75 3.20
C TRP A 74 4.77 7.36 2.11
N ASP A 75 3.97 6.33 2.35
CA ASP A 75 2.97 5.82 1.40
C ASP A 75 1.55 6.17 1.81
N ILE A 76 1.23 5.91 3.07
CA ILE A 76 -0.08 6.16 3.67
C ILE A 76 0.07 6.87 5.01
N ALA A 77 -0.99 7.55 5.45
CA ALA A 77 -1.00 8.22 6.75
C ALA A 77 -2.35 8.08 7.44
N PHE A 78 -2.32 7.91 8.75
CA PHE A 78 -3.48 7.62 9.59
C PHE A 78 -3.78 8.77 10.55
N ARG A 79 -5.07 9.13 10.66
CA ARG A 79 -5.57 9.98 11.75
C ARG A 79 -7.00 9.59 12.10
N GLY A 80 -7.26 9.17 13.34
CA GLY A 80 -8.56 8.61 13.70
C GLY A 80 -8.92 7.45 12.77
N THR A 81 -10.05 7.55 12.08
CA THR A 81 -10.50 6.55 11.09
C THR A 81 -10.11 6.89 9.65
N THR A 82 -9.41 8.01 9.44
CA THR A 82 -9.00 8.48 8.10
C THR A 82 -7.67 7.85 7.71
N ILE A 83 -7.61 7.39 6.46
CA ILE A 83 -6.39 6.92 5.80
C ILE A 83 -6.18 7.79 4.57
N ALA A 84 -5.05 8.49 4.53
CA ALA A 84 -4.62 9.31 3.40
C ALA A 84 -3.53 8.59 2.61
N VAL A 85 -3.39 8.86 1.32
CA VAL A 85 -2.30 8.37 0.47
C VAL A 85 -1.34 9.50 0.10
N ASN A 86 -0.04 9.20 -0.07
CA ASN A 86 0.95 10.17 -0.54
C ASN A 86 0.87 10.33 -2.06
N GLY A 87 -0.26 10.79 -2.54
CA GLY A 87 -0.48 11.03 -3.97
C GLY A 87 -1.74 11.86 -4.21
N GLY A 88 -1.78 12.52 -5.35
CA GLY A 88 -2.84 13.46 -5.70
C GLY A 88 -2.67 14.82 -5.04
N SER A 89 -3.66 15.29 -4.32
CA SER A 89 -3.65 16.57 -3.61
C SER A 89 -4.36 16.49 -2.27
N GLU A 90 -4.14 17.50 -1.42
CA GLU A 90 -4.85 17.63 -0.16
C GLU A 90 -6.36 17.75 -0.37
N THR A 91 -7.15 17.17 0.53
CA THR A 91 -8.61 17.22 0.50
C THR A 91 -9.16 18.53 1.07
N GLY A 92 -8.30 19.28 1.77
CA GLY A 92 -8.66 20.48 2.53
C GLY A 92 -8.98 20.20 4.01
N THR A 93 -8.75 18.96 4.46
CA THR A 93 -8.86 18.61 5.88
C THR A 93 -7.66 19.16 6.65
N ASN A 94 -7.91 19.81 7.80
CA ASN A 94 -6.84 20.43 8.57
C ASN A 94 -5.75 19.44 9.01
N GLY A 95 -4.48 19.84 8.89
CA GLY A 95 -3.32 19.05 9.32
C GLY A 95 -2.95 17.89 8.41
N GLU A 96 -3.43 17.87 7.17
CA GLU A 96 -2.99 16.87 6.18
C GLU A 96 -1.49 17.04 5.86
N PRO A 97 -0.73 15.94 5.70
CA PRO A 97 0.61 16.01 5.16
C PRO A 97 0.57 16.39 3.66
N ALA A 98 1.58 17.14 3.21
CA ALA A 98 1.73 17.43 1.78
C ALA A 98 1.90 16.15 0.97
N ARG A 99 1.26 16.08 -0.21
CA ARG A 99 1.37 14.97 -1.17
C ARG A 99 2.51 15.25 -2.14
N ASN A 100 3.52 14.39 -2.16
CA ASN A 100 4.71 14.54 -3.02
C ASN A 100 5.12 13.24 -3.73
N GLY A 101 4.36 12.16 -3.54
CA GLY A 101 4.51 10.87 -4.19
C GLY A 101 3.41 10.58 -5.21
N ASN A 102 3.37 9.34 -5.68
CA ASN A 102 2.39 8.85 -6.63
C ASN A 102 1.44 7.79 -6.04
N ALA A 103 1.32 7.75 -4.71
CA ALA A 103 0.47 6.78 -4.04
C ALA A 103 -1.00 6.93 -4.46
N ALA A 104 -1.68 5.80 -4.51
CA ALA A 104 -3.09 5.70 -4.84
C ALA A 104 -3.70 4.48 -4.16
N ALA A 105 -5.02 4.40 -4.06
CA ALA A 105 -5.67 3.26 -3.42
C ALA A 105 -7.02 2.93 -4.06
N TYR A 106 -7.48 1.71 -3.79
CA TYR A 106 -8.87 1.30 -3.97
C TYR A 106 -9.23 0.23 -2.92
N ILE A 107 -10.52 -0.04 -2.77
CA ILE A 107 -11.02 -1.12 -1.91
C ILE A 107 -11.59 -2.21 -2.80
N ILE A 108 -11.26 -3.47 -2.49
CA ILE A 108 -11.87 -4.65 -3.08
C ILE A 108 -12.60 -5.46 -2.00
N GLU A 109 -13.74 -6.03 -2.36
CA GLU A 109 -14.50 -6.92 -1.47
C GLU A 109 -14.16 -8.37 -1.79
N ASP A 110 -13.21 -8.93 -1.02
CA ASP A 110 -12.78 -10.33 -1.13
C ASP A 110 -12.08 -10.76 0.17
N VAL A 111 -11.75 -12.05 0.26
CA VAL A 111 -10.85 -12.58 1.30
C VAL A 111 -9.43 -12.11 1.01
N PHE A 112 -8.72 -11.64 2.03
CA PHE A 112 -7.35 -11.11 1.91
C PHE A 112 -6.40 -12.01 1.12
N GLY A 113 -6.47 -13.34 1.37
CA GLY A 113 -5.67 -14.35 0.66
C GLY A 113 -6.03 -14.53 -0.82
N ASN A 114 -7.22 -14.11 -1.28
CA ASN A 114 -7.64 -14.24 -2.67
C ASN A 114 -7.22 -13.06 -3.54
N VAL A 115 -6.83 -11.94 -2.93
CA VAL A 115 -6.38 -10.76 -3.67
C VAL A 115 -4.93 -10.95 -4.10
N ASN A 116 -4.72 -11.60 -5.24
CA ASN A 116 -3.39 -12.03 -5.70
C ASN A 116 -2.72 -11.08 -6.66
N SER A 117 -3.44 -10.04 -7.11
CA SER A 117 -2.88 -9.02 -8.02
C SER A 117 -3.64 -7.71 -7.93
N VAL A 118 -3.01 -6.63 -8.43
CA VAL A 118 -3.64 -5.32 -8.51
C VAL A 118 -4.49 -5.15 -9.76
N THR A 119 -5.50 -4.27 -9.68
CA THR A 119 -6.27 -3.78 -10.81
C THR A 119 -5.88 -2.32 -11.06
N GLU A 120 -4.92 -2.07 -11.93
CA GLU A 120 -4.33 -0.75 -12.20
C GLU A 120 -5.37 0.35 -12.47
N SER A 121 -6.42 0.04 -13.23
CA SER A 121 -7.48 0.98 -13.58
C SER A 121 -8.41 1.36 -12.42
N ALA A 122 -8.31 0.67 -11.27
CA ALA A 122 -9.12 0.94 -10.09
C ALA A 122 -8.51 1.98 -9.15
N PHE A 123 -7.22 2.28 -9.29
CA PHE A 123 -6.54 3.23 -8.42
C PHE A 123 -7.08 4.64 -8.55
N VAL A 124 -7.34 5.25 -7.39
CA VAL A 124 -7.68 6.67 -7.25
C VAL A 124 -6.73 7.32 -6.25
N GLN A 125 -6.54 8.62 -6.36
CA GLN A 125 -5.70 9.41 -5.46
C GLN A 125 -6.56 10.30 -4.57
N ASP A 126 -5.98 10.80 -3.48
CA ASP A 126 -6.60 11.85 -2.68
C ASP A 126 -6.78 13.13 -3.51
N GLY A 127 -7.80 13.91 -3.18
CA GLY A 127 -8.03 15.18 -3.86
C GLY A 127 -9.23 15.95 -3.30
N SER A 128 -9.62 17.04 -3.95
CA SER A 128 -10.71 17.90 -3.51
C SER A 128 -12.07 17.19 -3.37
N SER A 129 -12.23 16.00 -3.97
CA SER A 129 -13.43 15.17 -3.83
C SER A 129 -13.39 14.23 -2.61
N GLY A 130 -12.27 14.14 -1.91
CA GLY A 130 -12.08 13.32 -0.72
C GLY A 130 -10.83 12.43 -0.78
N PHE A 131 -10.72 11.56 0.21
CA PHE A 131 -9.64 10.59 0.30
C PHE A 131 -9.89 9.39 -0.63
N ALA A 132 -8.82 8.80 -1.15
CA ALA A 132 -8.86 7.58 -1.97
C ALA A 132 -9.55 6.41 -1.23
N ILE A 133 -9.31 6.31 0.08
CA ILE A 133 -10.07 5.43 0.96
C ILE A 133 -11.23 6.25 1.54
N PRO A 134 -12.49 6.02 1.13
CA PRO A 134 -13.62 6.80 1.55
C PRO A 134 -13.80 6.81 3.07
N THR A 135 -14.13 7.97 3.62
CA THR A 135 -14.44 8.12 5.05
C THR A 135 -15.91 7.86 5.33
N GLY A 136 -16.24 7.65 6.61
CA GLY A 136 -17.60 7.41 7.07
C GLY A 136 -17.96 5.93 7.21
N SER A 137 -18.89 5.67 8.13
CA SER A 137 -19.36 4.31 8.43
C SER A 137 -19.97 3.65 7.19
N GLY A 138 -19.52 2.44 6.86
CA GLY A 138 -19.99 1.65 5.73
C GLY A 138 -19.40 2.03 4.37
N ASN A 139 -18.77 3.21 4.23
CA ASN A 139 -18.26 3.70 2.95
C ASN A 139 -16.82 3.19 2.65
N GLY A 140 -15.99 3.15 3.68
CA GLY A 140 -14.60 2.73 3.59
C GLY A 140 -14.37 1.37 4.23
N TRP A 141 -13.40 1.31 5.14
CA TRP A 141 -12.93 0.09 5.76
C TRP A 141 -13.67 -0.32 7.04
N TYR A 142 -14.56 0.55 7.61
CA TYR A 142 -15.17 0.34 8.92
C TYR A 142 -16.67 0.61 8.97
N ASN A 143 -17.32 0.00 9.99
CA ASN A 143 -18.62 0.41 10.50
C ASN A 143 -18.47 1.09 11.85
N TYR A 144 -19.31 2.10 12.12
CA TYR A 144 -19.44 2.74 13.42
C TYR A 144 -20.82 2.43 14.02
N ASP A 145 -20.83 1.85 15.21
CA ASP A 145 -22.06 1.66 15.98
C ASP A 145 -22.23 2.82 16.98
N PHE A 146 -23.22 3.67 16.71
CA PHE A 146 -23.53 4.83 17.55
C PHE A 146 -24.10 4.48 18.93
N ARG A 147 -24.56 3.22 19.16
CA ARG A 147 -25.09 2.76 20.44
C ARG A 147 -23.97 2.41 21.42
N THR A 148 -22.92 1.85 20.91
CA THR A 148 -21.74 1.44 21.69
C THR A 148 -20.56 2.37 21.51
N ASN A 149 -20.61 3.32 20.55
CA ASN A 149 -19.52 4.18 20.09
C ASN A 149 -18.32 3.38 19.58
N GLN A 150 -18.55 2.20 19.05
CA GLN A 150 -17.49 1.32 18.54
C GLN A 150 -17.30 1.44 17.04
N VAL A 151 -16.04 1.39 16.63
CA VAL A 151 -15.59 1.25 15.24
C VAL A 151 -15.17 -0.20 15.01
N SER A 152 -15.72 -0.86 14.02
CA SER A 152 -15.35 -2.23 13.67
C SER A 152 -14.94 -2.32 12.22
N PRO A 153 -13.79 -2.95 11.88
CA PRO A 153 -13.44 -3.23 10.50
C PRO A 153 -14.52 -4.04 9.80
N ILE A 154 -14.74 -3.74 8.52
CA ILE A 154 -15.69 -4.51 7.70
C ILE A 154 -14.93 -5.72 7.14
N THR A 155 -15.35 -6.92 7.54
CA THR A 155 -14.76 -8.18 7.05
C THR A 155 -14.83 -8.25 5.53
N GLY A 156 -13.73 -8.65 4.89
CA GLY A 156 -13.65 -8.77 3.44
C GLY A 156 -13.38 -7.45 2.70
N LYS A 157 -13.16 -6.33 3.41
CA LYS A 157 -12.62 -5.11 2.80
C LYS A 157 -11.10 -5.17 2.78
N VAL A 158 -10.53 -5.38 1.60
CA VAL A 158 -9.08 -5.33 1.37
C VAL A 158 -8.75 -3.99 0.72
N LEU A 159 -7.85 -3.24 1.34
CA LEU A 159 -7.34 -1.99 0.81
C LEU A 159 -6.12 -2.30 -0.06
N VAL A 160 -6.14 -1.90 -1.32
CA VAL A 160 -5.02 -2.10 -2.24
C VAL A 160 -4.41 -0.75 -2.52
N PHE A 161 -3.08 -0.68 -2.39
CA PHE A 161 -2.30 0.55 -2.53
C PHE A 161 -1.27 0.42 -3.65
N ARG A 162 -1.11 1.46 -4.43
CA ARG A 162 0.13 1.81 -5.08
C ARG A 162 0.89 2.70 -4.11
N THR A 163 2.17 2.44 -3.86
CA THR A 163 3.02 3.23 -2.96
C THR A 163 3.40 4.57 -3.59
N ALA A 164 4.04 5.44 -2.81
CA ALA A 164 4.52 6.73 -3.31
C ALA A 164 5.52 6.58 -4.47
N ASP A 165 6.31 5.50 -4.45
CA ASP A 165 7.34 5.18 -5.43
C ASP A 165 6.86 4.23 -6.55
N GLY A 166 5.58 3.84 -6.54
CA GLY A 166 4.96 3.04 -7.60
C GLY A 166 5.02 1.52 -7.41
N PHE A 167 5.39 1.02 -6.24
CA PHE A 167 5.24 -0.39 -5.85
C PHE A 167 3.80 -0.66 -5.38
N TYR A 168 3.51 -1.89 -4.93
CA TYR A 168 2.16 -2.25 -4.52
C TYR A 168 2.12 -2.88 -3.14
N ALA A 169 1.01 -2.63 -2.44
CA ALA A 169 0.70 -3.29 -1.18
C ALA A 169 -0.79 -3.58 -1.08
N LYS A 170 -1.16 -4.62 -0.34
CA LYS A 170 -2.55 -4.87 0.10
C LYS A 170 -2.61 -4.93 1.60
N VAL A 171 -3.71 -4.45 2.18
CA VAL A 171 -3.90 -4.32 3.63
C VAL A 171 -5.26 -4.86 4.03
N GLU A 172 -5.31 -5.61 5.13
CA GLU A 172 -6.51 -5.99 5.84
C GLU A 172 -6.46 -5.44 7.26
N ILE A 173 -7.41 -4.56 7.62
CA ILE A 173 -7.48 -4.00 8.97
C ILE A 173 -8.21 -4.99 9.87
N LEU A 174 -7.53 -5.41 10.95
CA LEU A 174 -8.04 -6.41 11.90
C LEU A 174 -8.69 -5.75 13.12
N SER A 175 -8.17 -4.60 13.58
CA SER A 175 -8.69 -3.88 14.72
C SER A 175 -8.37 -2.39 14.64
N TYR A 176 -9.20 -1.61 15.34
CA TYR A 176 -9.03 -0.18 15.59
C TYR A 176 -8.70 0.10 17.07
N TYR A 177 -8.50 -0.96 17.85
CA TYR A 177 -8.31 -0.89 19.30
C TYR A 177 -6.99 -1.50 19.72
N LYS A 178 -6.35 -0.85 20.72
CA LYS A 178 -5.14 -1.34 21.34
C LYS A 178 -5.34 -2.76 21.87
N ASP A 179 -4.36 -3.62 21.58
CA ASP A 179 -4.33 -5.02 21.98
C ASP A 179 -5.59 -5.82 21.55
N LEU A 180 -6.23 -5.36 20.45
CA LEU A 180 -7.48 -5.92 19.90
C LEU A 180 -8.67 -5.86 20.87
N ASP A 181 -8.63 -4.96 21.88
CA ASP A 181 -9.63 -4.87 22.93
C ASP A 181 -10.60 -3.68 22.71
N PRO A 182 -11.82 -3.90 22.16
CA PRO A 182 -12.81 -2.87 21.99
C PRO A 182 -13.66 -2.60 23.26
N SER A 183 -13.42 -3.32 24.37
CA SER A 183 -14.20 -3.19 25.59
C SER A 183 -13.97 -1.84 26.29
N ASN A 184 -12.79 -1.24 26.08
CA ASN A 184 -12.46 0.10 26.55
C ASN A 184 -12.31 1.04 25.34
N LEU A 185 -13.19 2.06 25.24
CA LEU A 185 -13.16 3.05 24.14
C LEU A 185 -11.91 3.93 24.13
N GLU A 186 -11.17 4.05 25.24
CA GLU A 186 -9.88 4.73 25.31
C GLU A 186 -8.79 3.98 24.53
N ASN A 187 -9.00 2.68 24.28
CA ASN A 187 -8.14 1.87 23.42
C ASN A 187 -8.35 2.16 21.91
N ALA A 188 -9.31 3.01 21.54
CA ALA A 188 -9.56 3.36 20.13
C ALA A 188 -8.37 4.08 19.50
N ARG A 189 -8.33 4.07 18.16
CA ARG A 189 -7.29 4.70 17.31
C ARG A 189 -5.95 3.97 17.34
N TYR A 190 -5.95 2.67 17.64
CA TYR A 190 -4.78 1.80 17.53
C TYR A 190 -5.08 0.76 16.45
N TYR A 191 -4.49 0.97 15.27
CA TYR A 191 -4.67 0.05 14.15
C TYR A 191 -3.83 -1.20 14.35
N THR A 192 -4.46 -2.35 14.14
CA THR A 192 -3.77 -3.63 13.90
C THR A 192 -4.19 -4.10 12.51
N PHE A 193 -3.21 -4.39 11.64
CA PHE A 193 -3.47 -4.81 10.27
C PHE A 193 -2.40 -5.76 9.75
N ASN A 194 -2.81 -6.66 8.87
CA ASN A 194 -1.90 -7.41 8.02
C ASN A 194 -1.65 -6.64 6.73
N TYR A 195 -0.45 -6.75 6.18
CA TYR A 195 -0.19 -6.27 4.83
C TYR A 195 0.74 -7.21 4.08
N VAL A 196 0.65 -7.16 2.75
CA VAL A 196 1.59 -7.76 1.81
C VAL A 196 2.15 -6.64 0.96
N TYR A 197 3.48 -6.61 0.82
CA TYR A 197 4.20 -5.63 0.01
C TYR A 197 4.93 -6.34 -1.13
N GLN A 198 4.77 -5.83 -2.35
CA GLN A 198 5.47 -6.28 -3.55
C GLN A 198 6.69 -5.37 -3.79
N PRO A 199 7.94 -5.85 -3.56
CA PRO A 199 9.15 -5.03 -3.63
C PRO A 199 9.74 -4.92 -5.05
N ASN A 200 9.11 -5.53 -6.06
CA ASN A 200 9.64 -5.55 -7.42
C ASN A 200 8.92 -4.52 -8.29
N GLU A 201 9.70 -3.67 -8.93
CA GLU A 201 9.19 -2.63 -9.82
C GLU A 201 8.43 -3.23 -11.01
N GLY A 202 7.19 -2.76 -11.22
CA GLY A 202 6.33 -3.20 -12.31
C GLY A 202 5.62 -4.54 -12.09
N GLU A 203 5.95 -5.27 -11.01
CA GLU A 203 5.27 -6.51 -10.66
C GLU A 203 3.95 -6.22 -9.94
N THR A 204 2.86 -6.79 -10.46
CA THR A 204 1.50 -6.57 -9.96
C THR A 204 0.97 -7.72 -9.12
N SER A 205 1.70 -8.83 -9.02
CA SER A 205 1.33 -10.02 -8.25
C SER A 205 1.73 -9.87 -6.77
N PHE A 206 0.90 -10.41 -5.89
CA PHE A 206 1.18 -10.56 -4.46
C PHE A 206 1.57 -12.01 -4.09
N GLU A 207 1.97 -12.80 -5.09
CA GLU A 207 2.43 -14.18 -4.93
C GLU A 207 3.90 -14.33 -5.30
#